data_1020a1c806296612c1e3f0f497be63a4
#
_entry.id   1020a1c806296612c1e3f0f497be63a4
#
_cell.length_a   1.000
_cell.length_b   1.000
_cell.length_c   1.000
_cell.angle_alpha   90.00
_cell.angle_beta   90.00
_cell.angle_gamma   90.00
#
_symmetry.space_group_name_H-M   'P 1'
#
loop_
_entity.id
_entity.type
_entity.pdbx_description
1 polymer ?
#
loop_
_entity_poly.entity_id
_entity_poly.type
_entity_poly.pdbx_seq_one_letter_code
_entity_poly.pdbx_strand_id
1 'polypeptide(L)'
;MVEAEWDSEYFSLDARRNRELFARYGYAMHNAQCLEKQLAIMLALADPEFFTKCSQVRDSLFDAALSETFGAIWKKLSAVVPFGKDVADRIYEAKTVRNYLAHNYFWQHAADLLDPRKQESLIAYGTPER
;
A
#
# COMPACT_ATOMS: atom_id res chain seq x y z
N MET A 1 -20.98 -33.21 6.91
CA MET A 1 -20.25 -33.78 5.74
C MET A 1 -19.76 -32.71 4.78
N VAL A 2 -20.54 -31.71 4.49
CA VAL A 2 -20.11 -30.58 3.65
C VAL A 2 -19.03 -29.74 4.34
N GLU A 3 -19.08 -29.60 5.65
CA GLU A 3 -18.06 -28.88 6.44
C GLU A 3 -16.69 -29.55 6.43
N ALA A 4 -16.62 -30.89 6.40
CA ALA A 4 -15.36 -31.62 6.41
C ALA A 4 -14.61 -31.56 5.06
N GLU A 5 -15.33 -31.47 3.95
CA GLU A 5 -14.74 -31.28 2.61
C GLU A 5 -14.18 -29.88 2.43
N TRP A 6 -14.90 -28.87 2.91
CA TRP A 6 -14.43 -27.50 2.92
C TRP A 6 -13.16 -27.33 3.76
N ASP A 7 -13.11 -27.98 4.91
CA ASP A 7 -11.97 -27.91 5.81
C ASP A 7 -10.71 -28.55 5.21
N SER A 8 -10.83 -29.69 4.50
CA SER A 8 -9.67 -30.38 3.95
C SER A 8 -9.05 -29.63 2.77
N GLU A 9 -9.87 -29.03 1.90
CA GLU A 9 -9.40 -28.23 0.77
C GLU A 9 -8.86 -26.87 1.24
N TYR A 10 -9.53 -26.27 2.21
CA TYR A 10 -9.16 -25.00 2.79
C TYR A 10 -7.84 -25.05 3.60
N PHE A 11 -7.52 -26.19 4.18
CA PHE A 11 -6.31 -26.42 4.94
C PHE A 11 -5.21 -27.18 4.18
N SER A 12 -5.34 -27.40 2.87
CA SER A 12 -4.25 -27.93 2.09
C SER A 12 -3.02 -27.01 2.18
N LEU A 13 -1.83 -27.59 2.07
CA LEU A 13 -0.58 -26.81 2.15
C LEU A 13 -0.54 -25.68 1.12
N ASP A 14 -0.99 -25.96 -0.10
CA ASP A 14 -1.02 -24.97 -1.19
C ASP A 14 -2.02 -23.84 -0.91
N ALA A 15 -3.20 -24.18 -0.39
CA ALA A 15 -4.20 -23.18 0.02
C ALA A 15 -3.69 -22.31 1.16
N ARG A 16 -2.95 -22.86 2.12
CA ARG A 16 -2.32 -22.08 3.21
C ARG A 16 -1.26 -21.13 2.70
N ARG A 17 -0.40 -21.58 1.80
CA ARG A 17 0.64 -20.76 1.18
C ARG A 17 0.04 -19.62 0.37
N ASN A 18 -0.98 -19.88 -0.43
CA ASN A 18 -1.69 -18.86 -1.20
C ASN A 18 -2.32 -17.82 -0.29
N ARG A 19 -3.00 -18.25 0.78
CA ARG A 19 -3.60 -17.33 1.75
C ARG A 19 -2.54 -16.47 2.45
N GLU A 20 -1.43 -17.07 2.85
CA GLU A 20 -0.35 -16.31 3.48
C GLU A 20 0.25 -15.28 2.52
N LEU A 21 0.48 -15.66 1.27
CA LEU A 21 0.98 -14.74 0.25
C LEU A 21 0.02 -13.57 0.02
N PHE A 22 -1.27 -13.85 -0.18
CA PHE A 22 -2.26 -12.80 -0.38
C PHE A 22 -2.48 -11.96 0.87
N ALA A 23 -2.40 -12.55 2.06
CA ALA A 23 -2.49 -11.82 3.32
C ALA A 23 -1.32 -10.84 3.48
N ARG A 24 -0.11 -11.25 3.18
CA ARG A 24 1.07 -10.37 3.22
C ARG A 24 1.01 -9.27 2.17
N TYR A 25 0.59 -9.61 0.97
CA TYR A 25 0.36 -8.61 -0.08
C TYR A 25 -0.69 -7.59 0.34
N GLY A 26 -1.84 -8.05 0.83
CA GLY A 26 -2.91 -7.19 1.30
C GLY A 26 -2.48 -6.30 2.46
N TYR A 27 -1.70 -6.82 3.40
CA TYR A 27 -1.14 -6.05 4.52
C TYR A 27 -0.17 -4.96 4.03
N ALA A 28 0.72 -5.29 3.11
CA ALA A 28 1.65 -4.33 2.53
C ALA A 28 0.92 -3.22 1.77
N MET A 29 -0.08 -3.58 0.96
CA MET A 29 -0.92 -2.62 0.23
C MET A 29 -1.73 -1.75 1.18
N HIS A 30 -2.30 -2.33 2.24
CA HIS A 30 -3.04 -1.58 3.26
C HIS A 30 -2.15 -0.53 3.93
N ASN A 31 -0.96 -0.91 4.35
CA ASN A 31 -0.01 0.01 4.98
C ASN A 31 0.41 1.13 4.03
N ALA A 32 0.66 0.80 2.76
CA ALA A 32 0.98 1.79 1.75
C ALA A 32 -0.17 2.78 1.51
N GLN A 33 -1.40 2.28 1.47
CA GLN A 33 -2.59 3.12 1.33
C GLN A 33 -2.83 4.00 2.56
N CYS A 34 -2.57 3.49 3.77
CA CYS A 34 -2.62 4.30 4.98
C CYS A 34 -1.62 5.45 4.95
N LEU A 35 -0.39 5.18 4.52
CA LEU A 35 0.63 6.22 4.34
C LEU A 35 0.19 7.25 3.30
N GLU A 36 -0.30 6.80 2.17
CA GLU A 36 -0.82 7.67 1.10
C GLU A 36 -1.92 8.60 1.61
N LYS A 37 -2.88 8.06 2.37
CA LYS A 37 -3.96 8.85 2.97
C LYS A 37 -3.45 9.85 4.01
N GLN A 38 -2.50 9.46 4.83
CA GLN A 38 -1.88 10.37 5.80
C GLN A 38 -1.16 11.53 5.11
N LEU A 39 -0.42 11.26 4.05
CA LEU A 39 0.25 12.29 3.26
C LEU A 39 -0.75 13.21 2.56
N ALA A 40 -1.86 12.67 2.06
CA ALA A 40 -2.94 13.46 1.48
C ALA A 40 -3.57 14.42 2.50
N ILE A 41 -3.80 13.95 3.73
CA ILE A 41 -4.29 14.78 4.83
C ILE A 41 -3.29 15.89 5.15
N MET A 42 -2.01 15.57 5.22
CA MET A 42 -0.95 16.56 5.43
C MET A 42 -0.94 17.60 4.31
N LEU A 43 -1.12 17.20 3.06
CA LEU A 43 -1.18 18.12 1.92
C LEU A 43 -2.34 19.10 2.05
N ALA A 44 -3.53 18.62 2.44
CA ALA A 44 -4.68 19.47 2.67
C ALA A 44 -4.43 20.47 3.82
N LEU A 45 -3.84 20.01 4.93
CA LEU A 45 -3.51 20.84 6.09
C LEU A 45 -2.39 21.84 5.82
N ALA A 46 -1.54 21.58 4.83
CA ALA A 46 -0.46 22.49 4.45
C ALA A 46 -0.92 23.70 3.62
N ASP A 47 -2.19 23.74 3.19
CA ASP A 47 -2.77 24.93 2.56
C ASP A 47 -2.78 26.08 3.60
N PRO A 48 -2.14 27.23 3.33
CA PRO A 48 -2.03 28.32 4.29
C PRO A 48 -3.38 28.86 4.78
N GLU A 49 -4.42 28.71 3.98
CA GLU A 49 -5.77 29.19 4.28
C GLU A 49 -6.71 28.11 4.82
N PHE A 50 -6.20 26.89 5.04
CA PHE A 50 -7.04 25.77 5.45
C PHE A 50 -7.91 26.07 6.67
N PHE A 51 -7.32 26.64 7.72
CA PHE A 51 -8.03 26.96 8.97
C PHE A 51 -8.93 28.20 8.88
N THR A 52 -8.79 29.01 7.84
CA THR A 52 -9.62 30.20 7.61
C THR A 52 -10.82 29.92 6.71
N LYS A 53 -10.84 28.76 6.03
CA LYS A 53 -11.91 28.36 5.13
C LYS A 53 -13.07 27.73 5.90
N CYS A 54 -14.29 27.84 5.35
CA CYS A 54 -15.45 27.17 5.92
C CYS A 54 -15.33 25.64 5.79
N SER A 55 -16.13 24.90 6.58
CA SER A 55 -16.05 23.43 6.60
C SER A 55 -16.28 22.78 5.25
N GLN A 56 -17.17 23.31 4.41
CA GLN A 56 -17.41 22.79 3.06
C GLN A 56 -16.19 22.88 2.16
N VAL A 57 -15.45 24.00 2.23
CA VAL A 57 -14.22 24.18 1.45
C VAL A 57 -13.11 23.28 1.98
N ARG A 58 -13.00 23.12 3.29
CA ARG A 58 -12.04 22.17 3.90
C ARG A 58 -12.31 20.73 3.49
N ASP A 59 -13.56 20.31 3.49
CA ASP A 59 -13.96 18.98 3.03
C ASP A 59 -13.62 18.77 1.56
N SER A 60 -13.81 19.78 0.71
CA SER A 60 -13.41 19.75 -0.70
C SER A 60 -11.88 19.62 -0.87
N LEU A 61 -11.09 20.27 -0.02
CA LEU A 61 -9.63 20.14 -0.04
C LEU A 61 -9.17 18.73 0.35
N PHE A 62 -9.80 18.13 1.35
CA PHE A 62 -9.54 16.74 1.71
C PHE A 62 -9.92 15.78 0.59
N ASP A 63 -11.09 15.92 0.01
CA ASP A 63 -11.57 15.07 -1.08
C ASP A 63 -10.65 15.16 -2.29
N ALA A 64 -10.22 16.36 -2.66
CA ALA A 64 -9.28 16.58 -3.75
C ALA A 64 -7.92 15.92 -3.48
N ALA A 65 -7.37 16.09 -2.27
CA ALA A 65 -6.10 15.50 -1.88
C ALA A 65 -6.17 13.96 -1.83
N LEU A 66 -7.25 13.40 -1.28
CA LEU A 66 -7.46 11.96 -1.16
C LEU A 66 -7.68 11.27 -2.52
N SER A 67 -8.11 12.02 -3.55
CA SER A 67 -8.29 11.49 -4.90
C SER A 67 -7.00 11.46 -5.73
N GLU A 68 -5.94 12.11 -5.28
CA GLU A 68 -4.68 12.16 -6.00
C GLU A 68 -3.85 10.86 -5.85
N THR A 69 -2.97 10.61 -6.82
CA THR A 69 -2.03 9.50 -6.75
C THR A 69 -0.94 9.76 -5.71
N PHE A 70 -0.33 8.72 -5.18
CA PHE A 70 0.77 8.83 -4.23
C PHE A 70 1.91 9.72 -4.76
N GLY A 71 2.29 9.52 -6.03
CA GLY A 71 3.34 10.32 -6.65
C GLY A 71 3.00 11.80 -6.76
N ALA A 72 1.75 12.14 -7.10
CA ALA A 72 1.28 13.52 -7.18
C ALA A 72 1.23 14.17 -5.79
N ILE A 73 0.72 13.47 -4.78
CA ILE A 73 0.71 13.93 -3.38
C ILE A 73 2.13 14.22 -2.91
N TRP A 74 3.04 13.28 -3.12
CA TRP A 74 4.43 13.43 -2.71
C TRP A 74 5.11 14.62 -3.37
N LYS A 75 4.92 14.79 -4.67
CA LYS A 75 5.48 15.92 -5.42
C LYS A 75 5.02 17.26 -4.86
N LYS A 76 3.73 17.39 -4.57
CA LYS A 76 3.17 18.63 -4.03
C LYS A 76 3.58 18.88 -2.59
N LEU A 77 3.53 17.85 -1.76
CA LEU A 77 3.84 17.95 -0.34
C LEU A 77 5.33 18.24 -0.10
N SER A 78 6.23 17.56 -0.82
CA SER A 78 7.67 17.79 -0.70
C SER A 78 8.11 19.18 -1.19
N ALA A 79 7.32 19.84 -2.02
CA ALA A 79 7.57 21.22 -2.44
C ALA A 79 7.27 22.24 -1.34
N VAL A 80 6.38 21.95 -0.40
CA VAL A 80 5.93 22.89 0.64
C VAL A 80 6.37 22.52 2.05
N VAL A 81 6.66 21.24 2.31
CA VAL A 81 7.13 20.76 3.62
C VAL A 81 8.59 20.29 3.49
N PRO A 82 9.48 20.86 4.31
CA PRO A 82 10.90 20.47 4.30
C PRO A 82 11.11 19.16 5.06
N PHE A 83 10.96 18.04 4.38
CA PHE A 83 11.27 16.74 4.96
C PHE A 83 12.79 16.54 5.07
N GLY A 84 13.24 15.95 6.17
CA GLY A 84 14.61 15.47 6.28
C GLY A 84 14.91 14.39 5.22
N LYS A 85 16.17 14.28 4.82
CA LYS A 85 16.59 13.35 3.76
C LYS A 85 16.17 11.91 4.05
N ASP A 86 16.36 11.44 5.28
CA ASP A 86 16.04 10.05 5.66
C ASP A 86 14.53 9.77 5.53
N VAL A 87 13.69 10.71 5.95
CA VAL A 87 12.24 10.58 5.84
C VAL A 87 11.83 10.63 4.36
N ALA A 88 12.38 11.56 3.59
CA ALA A 88 12.09 11.69 2.16
C ALA A 88 12.46 10.43 1.39
N ASP A 89 13.63 9.84 1.67
CA ASP A 89 14.09 8.62 1.03
C ASP A 89 13.17 7.43 1.36
N ARG A 90 12.72 7.31 2.60
CA ARG A 90 11.78 6.26 3.03
C ARG A 90 10.41 6.40 2.38
N ILE A 91 9.90 7.60 2.27
CA ILE A 91 8.61 7.86 1.61
C ILE A 91 8.72 7.55 0.10
N TYR A 92 9.81 7.95 -0.52
CA TYR A 92 10.08 7.64 -1.92
C TYR A 92 10.15 6.13 -2.17
N GLU A 93 10.84 5.39 -1.30
CA GLU A 93 10.92 3.94 -1.36
C GLU A 93 9.55 3.29 -1.18
N ALA A 94 8.78 3.74 -0.19
CA ALA A 94 7.41 3.26 0.04
C ALA A 94 6.52 3.49 -1.18
N LYS A 95 6.62 4.65 -1.82
CA LYS A 95 5.92 4.95 -3.08
C LYS A 95 6.32 3.98 -4.20
N THR A 96 7.59 3.73 -4.36
CA THR A 96 8.13 2.85 -5.39
C THR A 96 7.65 1.40 -5.19
N VAL A 97 7.74 0.90 -3.96
CA VAL A 97 7.25 -0.44 -3.61
C VAL A 97 5.73 -0.56 -3.81
N ARG A 98 4.98 0.44 -3.37
CA ARG A 98 3.53 0.46 -3.56
C ARG A 98 3.15 0.41 -5.04
N ASN A 99 3.80 1.18 -5.88
CA ASN A 99 3.53 1.19 -7.32
C ASN A 99 3.90 -0.14 -7.97
N TYR A 100 5.01 -0.74 -7.56
CA TYR A 100 5.40 -2.07 -8.01
C TYR A 100 4.35 -3.13 -7.61
N LEU A 101 3.94 -3.15 -6.36
CA LEU A 101 2.92 -4.09 -5.87
C LEU A 101 1.58 -3.91 -6.59
N ALA A 102 1.17 -2.66 -6.83
CA ALA A 102 -0.12 -2.37 -7.46
C ALA A 102 -0.17 -2.72 -8.95
N HIS A 103 0.94 -2.58 -9.67
CA HIS A 103 0.94 -2.64 -11.13
C HIS A 103 1.70 -3.82 -11.72
N ASN A 104 2.75 -4.31 -11.04
CA ASN A 104 3.69 -5.25 -11.65
C ASN A 104 3.84 -6.57 -10.90
N TYR A 105 3.59 -6.61 -9.60
CA TYR A 105 3.92 -7.77 -8.76
C TYR A 105 3.30 -9.07 -9.25
N PHE A 106 1.99 -9.12 -9.38
CA PHE A 106 1.30 -10.35 -9.81
C PHE A 106 1.59 -10.70 -11.27
N TRP A 107 1.79 -9.70 -12.11
CA TRP A 107 2.14 -9.93 -13.51
C TRP A 107 3.52 -10.56 -13.66
N GLN A 108 4.52 -10.02 -12.99
CA GLN A 108 5.90 -10.54 -13.04
C GLN A 108 6.05 -11.90 -12.38
N HIS A 109 5.26 -12.18 -11.35
CA HIS A 109 5.33 -13.40 -10.57
C HIS A 109 4.17 -14.37 -10.86
N ALA A 110 3.42 -14.16 -11.95
CA ALA A 110 2.25 -14.99 -12.27
C ALA A 110 2.59 -16.49 -12.38
N ALA A 111 3.70 -16.83 -13.02
CA ALA A 111 4.16 -18.22 -13.13
C ALA A 111 4.64 -18.77 -11.78
N ASP A 112 5.30 -17.95 -10.97
CA ASP A 112 5.85 -18.36 -9.68
C ASP A 112 4.74 -18.55 -8.64
N LEU A 113 3.64 -17.82 -8.75
CA LEU A 113 2.46 -17.98 -7.89
C LEU A 113 1.78 -19.35 -8.06
N LEU A 114 1.94 -19.97 -9.22
CA LEU A 114 1.41 -21.30 -9.52
C LEU A 114 2.38 -22.44 -9.13
N ASP A 115 3.63 -22.11 -8.80
CA ASP A 115 4.65 -23.10 -8.40
C ASP A 115 4.82 -23.06 -6.87
N PRO A 116 4.43 -24.14 -6.15
CA PRO A 116 4.56 -24.19 -4.69
C PRO A 116 5.99 -24.00 -4.17
N ARG A 117 7.00 -24.35 -4.94
CA ARG A 117 8.41 -24.18 -4.55
C ARG A 117 8.85 -22.73 -4.55
N LYS A 118 8.25 -21.91 -5.42
CA LYS A 118 8.59 -20.50 -5.57
C LYS A 118 7.73 -19.60 -4.69
N GLN A 119 6.57 -20.06 -4.25
CA GLN A 119 5.69 -19.30 -3.35
C GLN A 119 6.38 -18.94 -2.03
N GLU A 120 7.20 -19.82 -1.48
CA GLU A 120 7.96 -19.54 -0.24
C GLU A 120 8.95 -18.39 -0.43
N SER A 121 9.61 -18.33 -1.58
CA SER A 121 10.52 -17.22 -1.91
C SER A 121 9.78 -15.89 -2.02
N LEU A 122 8.58 -15.88 -2.59
CA LEU A 122 7.74 -14.68 -2.69
C LEU A 122 7.26 -14.21 -1.32
N ILE A 123 6.90 -15.14 -0.44
CA ILE A 123 6.49 -14.82 0.94
C ILE A 123 7.66 -14.22 1.71
N ALA A 124 8.86 -14.79 1.59
CA ALA A 124 10.05 -14.28 2.25
C ALA A 124 10.44 -12.88 1.77
N TYR A 125 10.31 -12.60 0.47
CA TYR A 125 10.59 -11.28 -0.11
C TYR A 125 9.64 -10.19 0.39
N GLY A 126 8.37 -10.56 0.59
CA GLY A 126 7.35 -9.64 1.11
C GLY A 126 7.44 -9.38 2.61
N THR A 127 8.39 -10.01 3.33
CA THR A 127 8.57 -9.78 4.76
C THR A 127 9.57 -8.63 4.93
N PRO A 128 9.17 -7.50 5.52
CA PRO A 128 10.14 -6.46 5.85
C PRO A 128 11.18 -7.04 6.81
N GLU A 129 12.44 -6.88 6.48
CA GLU A 129 13.53 -7.19 7.39
C GLU A 129 13.32 -6.37 8.67
N ARG A 130 13.34 -7.06 9.79
CA ARG A 130 13.18 -6.44 11.11
C ARG A 130 14.44 -5.68 11.50
#